data_1a01e2be8561e2813ec83bee35307a0e
#
_entry.id   1a01e2be8561e2813ec83bee35307a0e
#
_cell.length_a   1.000
_cell.length_b   1.000
_cell.length_c   1.000
_cell.angle_alpha   90.00
_cell.angle_beta   90.00
_cell.angle_gamma   90.00
#
_symmetry.space_group_name_H-M   'P 1'
#
loop_
_entity.id
_entity.type
_entity.pdbx_description
1 polymer ?
#
loop_
_entity_poly.entity_id
_entity_poly.type
_entity_poly.pdbx_seq_one_letter_code
_entity_poly.pdbx_strand_id
1 'polypeptide(L)'
;MIRKAEARHRYWHIQKSDRDFFPEADVRFKMEFDGNTFEMKINHKDDIMTGQLYERRRFLEGDRIVVRRKRKNLYSLEAPDTGLYPGV
;
A
#
# COMPACT_ATOMS: atom_id res chain seq x y z
N MET A 1 -1.93 9.20 -2.78
CA MET A 1 -2.23 9.03 -4.22
C MET A 1 -1.07 8.30 -4.90
N ILE A 2 -1.39 7.34 -5.73
CA ILE A 2 -0.38 6.53 -6.40
C ILE A 2 0.26 7.33 -7.54
N ARG A 3 1.58 7.36 -7.57
CA ARG A 3 2.34 8.05 -8.61
C ARG A 3 2.59 7.11 -9.79
N LYS A 4 2.91 7.68 -10.94
CA LYS A 4 3.16 6.92 -12.17
C LYS A 4 4.25 5.85 -11.97
N ALA A 5 5.38 6.21 -11.38
CA ALA A 5 6.47 5.26 -11.15
C ALA A 5 6.05 4.16 -10.19
N GLU A 6 5.26 4.50 -9.18
CA GLU A 6 4.76 3.54 -8.20
C GLU A 6 3.83 2.52 -8.87
N ALA A 7 2.92 2.98 -9.71
CA ALA A 7 2.01 2.08 -10.43
C ALA A 7 2.78 1.17 -11.38
N ARG A 8 3.81 1.70 -12.04
CA ARG A 8 4.62 0.96 -13.01
C ARG A 8 5.49 -0.11 -12.35
N HIS A 9 6.12 0.22 -11.22
CA HIS A 9 7.10 -0.66 -10.57
C HIS A 9 6.52 -1.43 -9.39
N ARG A 10 5.24 -1.22 -9.06
CA ARG A 10 4.52 -1.94 -8.01
C ARG A 10 5.15 -1.77 -6.64
N TYR A 11 5.43 -0.52 -6.28
CA TYR A 11 5.85 -0.16 -4.93
C TYR A 11 5.19 1.16 -4.55
N TRP A 12 5.12 1.45 -3.26
CA TRP A 12 4.62 2.73 -2.79
C TRP A 12 5.65 3.38 -1.90
N HIS A 13 6.07 4.59 -2.30
CA HIS A 13 7.02 5.35 -1.52
C HIS A 13 6.33 6.03 -0.34
N ILE A 14 6.90 5.90 0.87
CA ILE A 14 6.37 6.52 2.07
C ILE A 14 7.04 7.86 2.26
N GLN A 15 6.23 8.91 2.36
CA GLN A 15 6.74 10.24 2.61
C GLN A 15 7.39 10.30 3.98
N LYS A 16 8.41 11.14 4.11
CA LYS A 16 9.15 11.27 5.36
C LYS A 16 8.23 11.65 6.53
N SER A 17 7.24 12.48 6.28
CA SER A 17 6.27 12.90 7.30
C SER A 17 5.39 11.76 7.80
N ASP A 18 5.24 10.70 7.01
CA ASP A 18 4.38 9.56 7.36
C ASP A 18 5.18 8.35 7.83
N ARG A 19 6.51 8.47 7.86
CA ARG A 19 7.37 7.32 8.08
C ARG A 19 7.12 6.65 9.44
N ASP A 20 6.87 7.43 10.47
CA ASP A 20 6.66 6.91 11.83
C ASP A 20 5.34 6.17 11.99
N PHE A 21 4.43 6.29 11.03
CA PHE A 21 3.19 5.53 11.01
C PHE A 21 3.44 4.04 10.77
N PHE A 22 4.56 3.69 10.15
CA PHE A 22 4.91 2.33 9.79
C PHE A 22 6.08 1.81 10.61
N PRO A 23 6.28 0.48 10.65
CA PRO A 23 7.44 -0.10 11.32
C PRO A 23 8.76 0.34 10.68
N GLU A 24 9.84 0.14 11.37
CA GLU A 24 11.17 0.40 10.85
C GLU A 24 11.47 -0.46 9.63
N ALA A 25 12.49 -0.06 8.85
CA ALA A 25 12.91 -0.80 7.68
C ALA A 25 13.21 -2.26 8.03
N ASP A 26 12.83 -3.16 7.14
CA ASP A 26 13.01 -4.60 7.24
C ASP A 26 12.23 -5.28 8.38
N VAL A 27 11.45 -4.54 9.15
CA VAL A 27 10.55 -5.13 10.12
C VAL A 27 9.27 -5.55 9.41
N ARG A 28 8.91 -6.82 9.53
CA ARG A 28 7.71 -7.34 8.88
C ARG A 28 6.45 -6.88 9.59
N PHE A 29 5.43 -6.59 8.81
CA PHE A 29 4.11 -6.25 9.34
C PHE A 29 3.05 -6.84 8.42
N LYS A 30 1.81 -6.87 8.90
CA LYS A 30 0.71 -7.44 8.14
C LYS A 30 -0.20 -6.34 7.62
N MET A 31 -0.70 -6.52 6.41
CA MET A 31 -1.67 -5.61 5.81
C MET A 31 -2.86 -6.39 5.32
N GLU A 32 -4.04 -6.03 5.82
CA GLU A 32 -5.30 -6.64 5.41
C GLU A 32 -5.84 -5.88 4.21
N PHE A 33 -6.19 -6.61 3.18
CA PHE A 33 -6.78 -6.03 1.97
C PHE A 33 -7.64 -7.08 1.27
N ASP A 34 -8.86 -6.68 0.91
CA ASP A 34 -9.77 -7.54 0.14
C ASP A 34 -9.98 -8.91 0.79
N GLY A 35 -10.17 -8.92 2.10
CA GLY A 35 -10.42 -10.15 2.85
C GLY A 35 -9.19 -11.04 3.06
N ASN A 36 -8.03 -10.60 2.63
CA ASN A 36 -6.78 -11.34 2.77
C ASN A 36 -5.77 -10.56 3.61
N THR A 37 -4.81 -11.27 4.17
CA THR A 37 -3.73 -10.66 4.93
C THR A 37 -2.41 -10.92 4.22
N PHE A 38 -1.67 -9.85 3.98
CA PHE A 38 -0.39 -9.90 3.28
C PHE A 38 0.74 -9.53 4.24
N GLU A 39 1.85 -10.24 4.15
CA GLU A 39 3.05 -9.89 4.90
C GLU A 39 3.86 -8.89 4.09
N MET A 40 4.15 -7.75 4.71
CA MET A 40 4.81 -6.63 4.06
C MET A 40 6.05 -6.21 4.83
N LYS A 41 6.91 -5.48 4.18
CA LYS A 41 8.01 -4.78 4.84
C LYS A 41 8.39 -3.55 4.03
N ILE A 42 9.06 -2.61 4.68
CA ILE A 42 9.55 -1.39 4.04
C ILE A 42 11.05 -1.54 3.87
N ASN A 43 11.55 -1.24 2.67
CA ASN A 43 12.98 -1.31 2.42
C ASN A 43 13.70 -0.04 2.90
N HIS A 44 15.02 0.01 2.75
CA HIS A 44 15.82 1.14 3.21
C HIS A 44 15.61 2.42 2.40
N LYS A 45 14.87 2.35 1.31
CA LYS A 45 14.49 3.52 0.52
C LYS A 45 13.11 4.05 0.89
N ASP A 46 12.52 3.53 1.97
CA ASP A 46 11.18 3.85 2.44
C ASP A 46 10.09 3.49 1.43
N ASP A 47 10.31 2.41 0.70
CA ASP A 47 9.31 1.89 -0.24
C ASP A 47 8.69 0.62 0.31
N ILE A 48 7.34 0.54 0.25
CA ILE A 48 6.61 -0.68 0.52
C ILE A 48 6.50 -1.44 -0.80
N MET A 49 6.98 -2.67 -0.81
CA MET A 49 6.88 -3.52 -2.00
C MET A 49 5.48 -4.10 -2.06
N THR A 50 4.72 -3.72 -3.06
CA THR A 50 3.27 -3.99 -3.13
C THR A 50 2.87 -4.96 -4.23
N GLY A 51 3.81 -5.70 -4.80
CA GLY A 51 3.51 -6.62 -5.89
C GLY A 51 2.35 -7.57 -5.61
N GLN A 52 2.27 -8.10 -4.39
CA GLN A 52 1.19 -9.01 -4.00
C GLN A 52 -0.18 -8.34 -4.04
N LEU A 53 -0.24 -7.07 -3.68
CA LEU A 53 -1.49 -6.32 -3.72
C LEU A 53 -1.95 -6.09 -5.17
N TYR A 54 -1.01 -5.86 -6.07
CA TYR A 54 -1.31 -5.65 -7.48
C TYR A 54 -1.85 -6.90 -8.16
N GLU A 55 -1.60 -8.06 -7.61
CA GLU A 55 -2.19 -9.30 -8.09
C GLU A 55 -3.68 -9.39 -7.76
N ARG A 56 -4.11 -8.67 -6.71
CA ARG A 56 -5.51 -8.65 -6.29
C ARG A 56 -6.31 -7.57 -6.99
N ARG A 57 -5.67 -6.45 -7.24
CA ARG A 57 -6.33 -5.30 -7.85
C ARG A 57 -5.31 -4.51 -8.65
N ARG A 58 -5.77 -3.94 -9.75
CA ARG A 58 -4.96 -3.06 -10.57
C ARG A 58 -4.96 -1.67 -9.96
N PHE A 59 -3.82 -1.24 -9.44
CA PHE A 59 -3.66 0.11 -8.92
C PHE A 59 -3.06 1.00 -10.02
N LEU A 60 -3.71 2.12 -10.28
CA LEU A 60 -3.33 3.02 -11.34
C LEU A 60 -2.82 4.34 -10.78
N GLU A 61 -2.07 5.06 -11.60
CA GLU A 61 -1.66 6.40 -11.27
C GLU A 61 -2.87 7.25 -10.91
N GLY A 62 -2.79 7.99 -9.81
CA GLY A 62 -3.88 8.83 -9.35
C GLY A 62 -4.86 8.15 -8.42
N ASP A 63 -4.79 6.85 -8.28
CA ASP A 63 -5.66 6.14 -7.35
C ASP A 63 -5.40 6.60 -5.93
N ARG A 64 -6.48 6.73 -5.18
CA ARG A 64 -6.39 7.06 -3.77
C ARG A 64 -6.39 5.78 -2.95
N ILE A 65 -5.47 5.70 -2.00
CA ILE A 65 -5.41 4.59 -1.06
C ILE A 65 -5.42 5.15 0.36
N VAL A 66 -6.03 4.40 1.26
CA VAL A 66 -6.08 4.77 2.67
C VAL A 66 -5.54 3.59 3.48
N VAL A 67 -4.53 3.84 4.30
CA VAL A 67 -3.95 2.84 5.17
C VAL A 67 -4.28 3.20 6.60
N ARG A 68 -4.84 2.26 7.35
CA ARG A 68 -5.18 2.44 8.76
C ARG A 68 -4.35 1.49 9.60
N ARG A 69 -3.84 1.96 10.73
CA ARG A 69 -3.16 1.09 11.67
C ARG A 69 -4.19 0.55 12.66
N LYS A 70 -4.35 -0.76 12.70
CA LYS A 70 -5.27 -1.42 13.61
C LYS A 70 -4.63 -1.70 14.96
N ARG A 71 -3.35 -2.07 14.94
CA ARG A 71 -2.51 -2.27 16.12
C ARG A 71 -1.07 -2.38 15.67
N LYS A 72 -0.14 -2.56 16.59
CA LYS A 72 1.27 -2.69 16.24
C LYS A 72 1.47 -3.79 15.20
N ASN A 73 2.12 -3.44 14.10
CA ASN A 73 2.44 -4.33 12.99
C ASN A 73 1.22 -4.95 12.29
N LEU A 74 0.05 -4.33 12.44
CA LEU A 74 -1.15 -4.74 11.71
C LEU A 74 -1.85 -3.52 11.13
N TYR A 75 -2.00 -3.50 9.81
CA TYR A 75 -2.60 -2.40 9.06
C TYR A 75 -3.72 -2.93 8.19
N SER A 76 -4.62 -2.06 7.80
CA SER A 76 -5.62 -2.36 6.78
C SER A 76 -5.52 -1.36 5.66
N LEU A 77 -5.75 -1.83 4.44
CA LEU A 77 -5.71 -1.02 3.24
C LEU A 77 -7.12 -0.90 2.67
N GLU A 78 -7.51 0.33 2.39
CA GLU A 78 -8.74 0.62 1.66
C GLU A 78 -8.36 1.33 0.36
N ALA A 79 -8.95 0.88 -0.72
CA ALA A 79 -8.79 1.51 -2.02
C ALA A 79 -10.18 1.84 -2.55
N PRO A 80 -10.76 2.96 -2.08
CA PRO A 80 -12.11 3.32 -2.46
C PRO A 80 -12.26 3.43 -3.98
N ASP A 81 -13.42 3.02 -4.47
CA ASP A 81 -13.76 3.21 -5.87
C ASP A 81 -13.91 4.71 -6.13
N THR A 82 -13.10 5.25 -7.01
CA THR A 82 -13.12 6.66 -7.34
C THR A 82 -14.02 6.98 -8.53
N GLY A 83 -14.69 5.96 -9.07
CA GLY A 83 -15.46 6.13 -10.28
C GLY A 83 -14.62 6.13 -11.55
N LEU A 84 -13.33 5.88 -11.43
CA LEU A 84 -12.43 5.82 -12.57
C LEU A 84 -12.41 4.44 -13.25
N TYR A 85 -13.24 3.53 -12.76
CA TYR A 85 -13.35 2.17 -13.30
C TYR A 85 -14.79 1.93 -13.76
N PRO A 86 -15.24 2.67 -14.77
CA PRO A 86 -16.60 2.49 -15.25
C PRO A 86 -16.78 1.10 -15.83
N GLY A 87 -17.95 0.49 -15.57
CA GLY A 87 -18.23 -0.83 -16.05
C GLY A 87 -17.60 -1.96 -15.26
N VAL A 88 -16.98 -1.63 -14.19
CA VAL A 88 -16.40 -2.62 -13.28
C VAL A 88 -17.46 -3.11 -12.33
#